data_deb896d652581cb0c8227174131da2b3
#
_entry.id   deb896d652581cb0c8227174131da2b3
#
_cell.length_a   1.000
_cell.length_b   1.000
_cell.length_c   1.000
_cell.angle_alpha   90.00
_cell.angle_beta   90.00
_cell.angle_gamma   90.00
#
_symmetry.space_group_name_H-M   'P 1'
#
loop_
_entity.id
_entity.type
_entity.pdbx_description
1 polymer ?
#
loop_
_entity_poly.entity_id
_entity_poly.type
_entity_poly.pdbx_seq_one_letter_code
_entity_poly.pdbx_strand_id
1 'polypeptide(L)'
;MIKVAVFGAKGRMGTAVCQAVEEAEDTELVAAVDSGGDRSDASGADVIVDFTTPNVVMDNLEFCLTHGIHCVVGTTGFTPERLTQVEAWATSNNTNCLIAPNFAISAVLTMQFAKQAARFFDSAEVVEYHHPNKLDAPSGTAIHTAEGIAAARRAAHLPAMPDATTQALDGARGANVDGVPVHAVRMTGMVAHEEVIFGSQGQTLIIRQDSYDRMSFIPGVLLGVRNVGTHPGLTVGLEHYLGI
;
A
#
# COMPACT_ATOMS: atom_id res chain seq x y z
N MET A 1 -12.16 -13.43 -19.89
CA MET A 1 -10.98 -12.58 -19.60
C MET A 1 -11.50 -11.27 -19.05
N ILE A 2 -10.86 -10.74 -18.02
CA ILE A 2 -11.17 -9.42 -17.43
C ILE A 2 -10.56 -8.36 -18.34
N LYS A 3 -11.35 -7.44 -18.83
CA LYS A 3 -10.89 -6.31 -19.65
C LYS A 3 -10.33 -5.21 -18.77
N VAL A 4 -9.05 -4.91 -18.89
CA VAL A 4 -8.33 -3.98 -18.05
C VAL A 4 -7.88 -2.77 -18.85
N ALA A 5 -8.12 -1.57 -18.32
CA ALA A 5 -7.46 -0.36 -18.79
C ALA A 5 -6.48 0.15 -17.73
N VAL A 6 -5.41 0.82 -18.17
CA VAL A 6 -4.39 1.36 -17.27
C VAL A 6 -4.29 2.86 -17.46
N PHE A 7 -4.47 3.62 -16.39
CA PHE A 7 -4.22 5.06 -16.33
C PHE A 7 -2.84 5.34 -15.75
N GLY A 8 -2.09 6.27 -16.37
CA GLY A 8 -0.68 6.49 -16.09
C GLY A 8 0.23 5.43 -16.75
N ALA A 9 -0.20 4.89 -17.89
CA ALA A 9 0.41 3.74 -18.58
C ALA A 9 1.88 3.93 -18.95
N LYS A 10 2.34 5.16 -19.24
CA LYS A 10 3.75 5.48 -19.55
C LYS A 10 4.61 5.72 -18.31
N GLY A 11 3.98 5.75 -17.12
CA GLY A 11 4.69 5.82 -15.85
C GLY A 11 5.43 4.52 -15.52
N ARG A 12 6.36 4.60 -14.55
CA ARG A 12 7.19 3.45 -14.15
C ARG A 12 6.37 2.25 -13.67
N MET A 13 5.26 2.49 -12.93
CA MET A 13 4.35 1.42 -12.51
C MET A 13 3.38 1.05 -13.62
N GLY A 14 2.79 2.05 -14.31
CA GLY A 14 1.83 1.80 -15.37
C GLY A 14 2.38 0.89 -16.47
N THR A 15 3.64 1.10 -16.90
CA THR A 15 4.29 0.23 -17.89
C THR A 15 4.41 -1.22 -17.40
N ALA A 16 4.81 -1.43 -16.15
CA ALA A 16 4.91 -2.78 -15.58
C ALA A 16 3.53 -3.45 -15.44
N VAL A 17 2.50 -2.67 -15.11
CA VAL A 17 1.11 -3.16 -15.02
C VAL A 17 0.58 -3.53 -16.42
N CYS A 18 0.80 -2.69 -17.44
CA CYS A 18 0.39 -3.02 -18.82
C CYS A 18 0.99 -4.36 -19.25
N GLN A 19 2.32 -4.51 -19.09
CA GLN A 19 3.00 -5.76 -19.43
C GLN A 19 2.39 -6.97 -18.67
N ALA A 20 2.17 -6.84 -17.37
CA ALA A 20 1.65 -7.93 -16.56
C ALA A 20 0.21 -8.31 -16.92
N VAL A 21 -0.62 -7.34 -17.30
CA VAL A 21 -1.99 -7.57 -17.80
C VAL A 21 -1.97 -8.29 -19.15
N GLU A 22 -1.04 -7.96 -20.04
CA GLU A 22 -0.87 -8.64 -21.34
C GLU A 22 -0.33 -10.06 -21.19
N GLU A 23 0.52 -10.34 -20.18
CA GLU A 23 1.11 -11.65 -19.94
C GLU A 23 0.19 -12.61 -19.17
N ALA A 24 -0.82 -12.11 -18.46
CA ALA A 24 -1.73 -12.94 -17.66
C ALA A 24 -2.84 -13.54 -18.53
N GLU A 25 -3.06 -14.86 -18.42
CA GLU A 25 -4.01 -15.62 -19.24
C GLU A 25 -5.48 -15.23 -19.03
N ASP A 26 -5.82 -14.61 -17.92
CA ASP A 26 -7.18 -14.27 -17.48
C ASP A 26 -7.55 -12.79 -17.65
N THR A 27 -6.62 -11.97 -18.15
CA THR A 27 -6.81 -10.53 -18.39
C THR A 27 -6.54 -10.13 -19.84
N GLU A 28 -7.10 -8.99 -20.27
CA GLU A 28 -6.91 -8.38 -21.58
C GLU A 28 -6.68 -6.87 -21.41
N LEU A 29 -5.56 -6.34 -21.91
CA LEU A 29 -5.32 -4.90 -21.94
C LEU A 29 -6.11 -4.26 -23.07
N VAL A 30 -7.19 -3.54 -22.74
CA VAL A 30 -8.05 -2.88 -23.73
C VAL A 30 -7.71 -1.41 -23.97
N ALA A 31 -7.07 -0.74 -22.99
CA ALA A 31 -6.60 0.65 -23.15
C ALA A 31 -5.40 0.94 -22.24
N ALA A 32 -4.51 1.79 -22.72
CA ALA A 32 -3.34 2.30 -22.01
C ALA A 32 -3.32 3.84 -22.12
N VAL A 33 -3.91 4.51 -21.13
CA VAL A 33 -4.13 5.96 -21.13
C VAL A 33 -3.08 6.67 -20.30
N ASP A 34 -2.55 7.78 -20.82
CA ASP A 34 -1.56 8.61 -20.11
C ASP A 34 -1.94 10.11 -20.22
N SER A 35 -1.09 10.99 -19.69
CA SER A 35 -1.33 12.43 -19.71
C SER A 35 -1.60 12.92 -21.14
N GLY A 36 -2.76 13.60 -21.35
CA GLY A 36 -3.23 14.06 -22.64
C GLY A 36 -4.03 13.03 -23.46
N GLY A 37 -4.19 11.80 -23.01
CA GLY A 37 -5.12 10.80 -23.57
C GLY A 37 -6.56 11.04 -23.15
N ASP A 38 -7.51 10.48 -23.91
CA ASP A 38 -8.93 10.54 -23.58
C ASP A 38 -9.31 9.38 -22.65
N ARG A 39 -9.92 9.68 -21.51
CA ARG A 39 -10.43 8.66 -20.57
C ARG A 39 -11.50 7.78 -21.23
N SER A 40 -12.21 8.28 -22.22
CA SER A 40 -13.24 7.53 -22.96
C SER A 40 -12.68 6.32 -23.72
N ASP A 41 -11.38 6.29 -24.02
CA ASP A 41 -10.70 5.13 -24.60
C ASP A 41 -10.82 3.88 -23.71
N ALA A 42 -11.01 4.08 -22.39
CA ALA A 42 -11.15 3.02 -21.39
C ALA A 42 -12.60 2.56 -21.15
N SER A 43 -13.61 3.11 -21.89
CA SER A 43 -15.03 2.84 -21.65
C SER A 43 -15.43 1.35 -21.85
N GLY A 44 -14.58 0.55 -22.50
CA GLY A 44 -14.80 -0.88 -22.71
C GLY A 44 -14.18 -1.80 -21.66
N ALA A 45 -13.56 -1.23 -20.62
CA ALA A 45 -12.91 -1.98 -19.55
C ALA A 45 -13.91 -2.45 -18.48
N ASP A 46 -13.65 -3.60 -17.89
CA ASP A 46 -14.31 -4.06 -16.66
C ASP A 46 -13.67 -3.43 -15.43
N VAL A 47 -12.33 -3.26 -15.48
CA VAL A 47 -11.52 -2.71 -14.38
C VAL A 47 -10.51 -1.71 -14.91
N ILE A 48 -10.36 -0.58 -14.22
CA ILE A 48 -9.26 0.36 -14.45
C ILE A 48 -8.24 0.26 -13.32
N VAL A 49 -6.95 0.19 -13.70
CA VAL A 49 -5.82 0.30 -12.78
C VAL A 49 -5.24 1.71 -12.88
N ASP A 50 -5.26 2.47 -11.78
CA ASP A 50 -4.77 3.86 -11.74
C ASP A 50 -3.45 3.98 -10.97
N PHE A 51 -2.38 4.35 -11.69
CA PHE A 51 -1.07 4.75 -11.15
C PHE A 51 -0.68 6.13 -11.69
N THR A 52 -1.56 7.11 -11.49
CA THR A 52 -1.36 8.50 -11.92
C THR A 52 -0.78 9.38 -10.81
N THR A 53 -1.41 10.52 -10.56
CA THR A 53 -1.00 11.49 -9.53
C THR A 53 -2.18 11.95 -8.69
N PRO A 54 -1.94 12.47 -7.45
CA PRO A 54 -3.00 12.97 -6.57
C PRO A 54 -3.88 14.07 -7.16
N ASN A 55 -3.37 14.78 -8.20
CA ASN A 55 -4.08 15.90 -8.82
C ASN A 55 -5.15 15.46 -9.82
N VAL A 56 -5.05 14.25 -10.38
CA VAL A 56 -5.95 13.76 -11.44
C VAL A 56 -6.74 12.52 -11.04
N VAL A 57 -6.33 11.83 -9.97
CA VAL A 57 -6.94 10.55 -9.56
C VAL A 57 -8.43 10.69 -9.27
N MET A 58 -8.87 11.78 -8.65
CA MET A 58 -10.30 11.97 -8.34
C MET A 58 -11.16 12.06 -9.59
N ASP A 59 -10.72 12.82 -10.60
CA ASP A 59 -11.42 12.92 -11.89
C ASP A 59 -11.44 11.56 -12.63
N ASN A 60 -10.37 10.79 -12.50
CA ASN A 60 -10.32 9.44 -13.06
C ASN A 60 -11.32 8.51 -12.38
N LEU A 61 -11.39 8.54 -11.05
CA LEU A 61 -12.32 7.71 -10.28
C LEU A 61 -13.78 8.09 -10.50
N GLU A 62 -14.09 9.40 -10.58
CA GLU A 62 -15.43 9.85 -10.93
C GLU A 62 -15.85 9.29 -12.28
N PHE A 63 -15.00 9.45 -13.31
CA PHE A 63 -15.26 8.90 -14.63
C PHE A 63 -15.53 7.39 -14.56
N CYS A 64 -14.60 6.60 -13.98
CA CYS A 64 -14.72 5.15 -13.96
C CYS A 64 -15.97 4.67 -13.23
N LEU A 65 -16.14 5.11 -11.99
CA LEU A 65 -17.21 4.63 -11.12
C LEU A 65 -18.60 5.03 -11.63
N THR A 66 -18.73 6.23 -12.24
CA THR A 66 -20.01 6.67 -12.83
C THR A 66 -20.33 6.02 -14.18
N HIS A 67 -19.33 5.40 -14.85
CA HIS A 67 -19.53 4.65 -16.10
C HIS A 67 -19.59 3.13 -15.89
N GLY A 68 -19.73 2.66 -14.65
CA GLY A 68 -19.92 1.25 -14.37
C GLY A 68 -18.63 0.44 -14.38
N ILE A 69 -17.46 1.08 -14.23
CA ILE A 69 -16.14 0.46 -14.30
C ILE A 69 -15.52 0.38 -12.91
N HIS A 70 -15.07 -0.80 -12.50
CA HIS A 70 -14.38 -0.99 -11.22
C HIS A 70 -12.97 -0.38 -11.23
N CYS A 71 -12.45 -0.03 -10.06
CA CYS A 71 -11.14 0.65 -9.94
C CYS A 71 -10.19 -0.08 -8.99
N VAL A 72 -8.91 -0.19 -9.39
CA VAL A 72 -7.78 -0.60 -8.55
C VAL A 72 -6.76 0.52 -8.55
N VAL A 73 -6.52 1.14 -7.40
CA VAL A 73 -5.83 2.43 -7.30
C VAL A 73 -4.57 2.33 -6.45
N GLY A 74 -3.42 2.61 -7.08
CA GLY A 74 -2.13 2.74 -6.41
C GLY A 74 -1.67 4.20 -6.26
N THR A 75 -2.40 5.14 -6.83
CA THR A 75 -2.16 6.57 -6.62
C THR A 75 -2.47 6.94 -5.17
N THR A 76 -1.68 7.84 -4.60
CA THR A 76 -1.79 8.32 -3.22
C THR A 76 -2.50 9.67 -3.12
N GLY A 77 -2.64 10.23 -1.91
CA GLY A 77 -3.18 11.58 -1.68
C GLY A 77 -4.68 11.61 -1.39
N PHE A 78 -5.22 10.53 -0.82
CA PHE A 78 -6.60 10.48 -0.36
C PHE A 78 -6.74 11.06 1.05
N THR A 79 -7.61 12.06 1.17
CA THR A 79 -8.08 12.58 2.47
C THR A 79 -9.38 11.85 2.87
N PRO A 80 -9.83 11.94 4.13
CA PRO A 80 -11.12 11.37 4.55
C PRO A 80 -12.30 11.82 3.67
N GLU A 81 -12.30 13.09 3.25
CA GLU A 81 -13.35 13.66 2.39
C GLU A 81 -13.32 13.04 0.99
N ARG A 82 -12.11 12.83 0.41
CA ARG A 82 -11.94 12.15 -0.87
C ARG A 82 -12.40 10.70 -0.81
N LEU A 83 -12.06 9.98 0.27
CA LEU A 83 -12.53 8.60 0.47
C LEU A 83 -14.05 8.53 0.58
N THR A 84 -14.68 9.45 1.32
CA THR A 84 -16.15 9.55 1.42
C THR A 84 -16.78 9.80 0.04
N GLN A 85 -16.16 10.63 -0.79
CA GLN A 85 -16.64 10.90 -2.14
C GLN A 85 -16.53 9.68 -3.06
N VAL A 86 -15.41 8.95 -3.00
CA VAL A 86 -15.22 7.70 -3.78
C VAL A 86 -16.24 6.64 -3.36
N GLU A 87 -16.47 6.46 -2.05
CA GLU A 87 -17.49 5.55 -1.54
C GLU A 87 -18.89 5.91 -2.06
N ALA A 88 -19.23 7.20 -2.09
CA ALA A 88 -20.51 7.67 -2.61
C ALA A 88 -20.67 7.35 -4.10
N TRP A 89 -19.65 7.57 -4.94
CA TRP A 89 -19.68 7.21 -6.35
C TRP A 89 -19.80 5.69 -6.55
N ALA A 90 -19.00 4.90 -5.84
CA ALA A 90 -19.02 3.44 -5.93
C ALA A 90 -20.41 2.88 -5.57
N THR A 91 -20.96 3.31 -4.43
CA THR A 91 -22.27 2.82 -3.94
C THR A 91 -23.41 3.24 -4.88
N SER A 92 -23.42 4.50 -5.34
CA SER A 92 -24.51 5.02 -6.19
C SER A 92 -24.57 4.38 -7.57
N ASN A 93 -23.45 3.85 -8.06
CA ASN A 93 -23.34 3.26 -9.40
C ASN A 93 -23.13 1.74 -9.39
N ASN A 94 -23.22 1.10 -8.21
CA ASN A 94 -22.98 -0.34 -8.03
C ASN A 94 -21.63 -0.78 -8.64
N THR A 95 -20.61 0.05 -8.42
CA THR A 95 -19.22 -0.20 -8.79
C THR A 95 -18.37 -0.40 -7.55
N ASN A 96 -17.16 -0.91 -7.71
CA ASN A 96 -16.27 -1.20 -6.60
C ASN A 96 -14.91 -0.52 -6.82
N CYS A 97 -14.27 -0.13 -5.73
CA CYS A 97 -12.97 0.52 -5.77
C CYS A 97 -12.05 -0.07 -4.69
N LEU A 98 -10.87 -0.52 -5.08
CA LEU A 98 -9.77 -0.82 -4.18
C LEU A 98 -8.76 0.32 -4.22
N ILE A 99 -8.53 0.97 -3.09
CA ILE A 99 -7.41 1.91 -2.91
C ILE A 99 -6.38 1.23 -2.01
N ALA A 100 -5.20 0.92 -2.53
CA ALA A 100 -4.15 0.28 -1.75
C ALA A 100 -2.89 1.16 -1.67
N PRO A 101 -2.50 1.59 -0.46
CA PRO A 101 -1.26 2.34 -0.25
C PRO A 101 -0.01 1.54 -0.62
N ASN A 102 -0.13 0.21 -0.61
CA ASN A 102 0.95 -0.70 -0.98
C ASN A 102 0.37 -1.98 -1.63
N PHE A 103 0.91 -2.36 -2.78
CA PHE A 103 0.55 -3.59 -3.50
C PHE A 103 1.58 -4.71 -3.34
N ALA A 104 2.72 -4.47 -2.67
CA ALA A 104 3.66 -5.55 -2.36
C ALA A 104 3.07 -6.47 -1.28
N ILE A 105 2.68 -7.69 -1.68
CA ILE A 105 2.06 -8.66 -0.76
C ILE A 105 2.95 -8.90 0.45
N SER A 106 4.28 -9.00 0.27
CA SER A 106 5.23 -9.16 1.36
C SER A 106 5.16 -8.02 2.39
N ALA A 107 5.03 -6.76 1.93
CA ALA A 107 4.91 -5.61 2.83
C ALA A 107 3.57 -5.62 3.58
N VAL A 108 2.47 -5.93 2.89
CA VAL A 108 1.14 -6.05 3.51
C VAL A 108 1.13 -7.15 4.57
N LEU A 109 1.69 -8.33 4.27
CA LEU A 109 1.82 -9.43 5.23
C LEU A 109 2.69 -9.04 6.43
N THR A 110 3.81 -8.35 6.20
CA THR A 110 4.68 -7.86 7.29
C THR A 110 3.91 -6.93 8.22
N MET A 111 3.16 -5.96 7.70
CA MET A 111 2.31 -5.07 8.50
C MET A 111 1.28 -5.85 9.32
N GLN A 112 0.57 -6.82 8.73
CA GLN A 112 -0.46 -7.59 9.42
C GLN A 112 0.14 -8.53 10.48
N PHE A 113 1.23 -9.21 10.17
CA PHE A 113 1.90 -10.09 11.14
C PHE A 113 2.53 -9.29 12.29
N ALA A 114 3.11 -8.12 12.00
CA ALA A 114 3.64 -7.23 13.02
C ALA A 114 2.53 -6.75 13.97
N LYS A 115 1.37 -6.35 13.44
CA LYS A 115 0.20 -5.98 14.22
C LYS A 115 -0.30 -7.13 15.11
N GLN A 116 -0.31 -8.36 14.60
CA GLN A 116 -0.70 -9.55 15.37
C GLN A 116 0.31 -9.87 16.47
N ALA A 117 1.62 -9.81 16.17
CA ALA A 117 2.70 -10.12 17.12
C ALA A 117 2.81 -9.08 18.24
N ALA A 118 2.52 -7.82 17.98
CA ALA A 118 2.77 -6.68 18.87
C ALA A 118 2.19 -6.84 20.29
N ARG A 119 1.10 -7.58 20.44
CA ARG A 119 0.43 -7.81 21.75
C ARG A 119 1.13 -8.83 22.64
N PHE A 120 2.15 -9.54 22.14
CA PHE A 120 2.82 -10.61 22.87
C PHE A 120 4.24 -10.27 23.30
N PHE A 121 4.75 -9.09 22.90
CA PHE A 121 6.13 -8.68 23.13
C PHE A 121 6.22 -7.38 23.93
N ASP A 122 7.27 -7.26 24.76
CA ASP A 122 7.49 -6.07 25.58
C ASP A 122 7.96 -4.88 24.76
N SER A 123 8.74 -5.12 23.70
CA SER A 123 9.36 -4.09 22.85
C SER A 123 9.15 -4.40 21.37
N ALA A 124 9.12 -3.34 20.55
CA ALA A 124 9.14 -3.43 19.10
C ALA A 124 9.92 -2.25 18.51
N GLU A 125 10.70 -2.48 17.48
CA GLU A 125 11.34 -1.44 16.67
C GLU A 125 11.16 -1.76 15.18
N VAL A 126 11.06 -0.73 14.34
CA VAL A 126 10.95 -0.85 12.88
C VAL A 126 12.20 -0.29 12.24
N VAL A 127 12.80 -1.03 11.31
CA VAL A 127 13.95 -0.58 10.51
C VAL A 127 13.58 -0.67 9.04
N GLU A 128 13.63 0.46 8.32
CA GLU A 128 13.37 0.48 6.89
C GLU A 128 14.60 0.88 6.10
N TYR A 129 14.76 0.28 4.91
CA TYR A 129 15.93 0.47 4.07
C TYR A 129 15.49 0.85 2.67
N HIS A 130 15.96 2.00 2.20
CA HIS A 130 15.68 2.48 0.85
C HIS A 130 16.92 3.06 0.17
N HIS A 131 16.80 3.22 -1.15
CA HIS A 131 17.78 3.89 -1.95
C HIS A 131 17.96 5.37 -1.53
N PRO A 132 19.14 6.00 -1.81
CA PRO A 132 19.43 7.38 -1.34
C PRO A 132 18.52 8.46 -1.91
N ASN A 133 17.82 8.17 -3.02
CA ASN A 133 16.93 9.14 -3.69
C ASN A 133 15.49 9.15 -3.14
N LYS A 134 15.21 8.43 -2.04
CA LYS A 134 13.90 8.51 -1.37
C LYS A 134 13.81 9.78 -0.56
N LEU A 135 12.77 10.59 -0.80
CA LEU A 135 12.64 11.94 -0.24
C LEU A 135 12.12 11.97 1.19
N ASP A 136 11.22 11.05 1.54
CA ASP A 136 10.65 10.93 2.88
C ASP A 136 11.46 9.98 3.75
N ALA A 137 11.53 10.28 5.05
CA ALA A 137 12.11 9.45 6.10
C ALA A 137 11.41 9.75 7.44
N PRO A 138 10.84 8.75 8.13
CA PRO A 138 10.65 7.37 7.67
C PRO A 138 9.72 7.25 6.46
N SER A 139 9.73 6.06 5.80
CA SER A 139 8.79 5.76 4.73
C SER A 139 7.35 5.70 5.23
N GLY A 140 6.37 6.03 4.37
CA GLY A 140 4.96 5.92 4.72
C GLY A 140 4.55 4.50 5.16
N THR A 141 5.14 3.45 4.56
CA THR A 141 4.92 2.05 4.96
C THR A 141 5.40 1.80 6.37
N ALA A 142 6.62 2.24 6.72
CA ALA A 142 7.17 2.06 8.07
C ALA A 142 6.39 2.83 9.15
N ILE A 143 5.92 4.04 8.82
CA ILE A 143 5.02 4.79 9.70
C ILE A 143 3.73 3.99 9.95
N HIS A 144 3.10 3.50 8.88
CA HIS A 144 1.86 2.74 9.00
C HIS A 144 2.04 1.42 9.77
N THR A 145 3.17 0.73 9.56
CA THR A 145 3.55 -0.46 10.36
C THR A 145 3.65 -0.11 11.86
N ALA A 146 4.35 0.96 12.20
CA ALA A 146 4.52 1.40 13.58
C ALA A 146 3.20 1.84 14.24
N GLU A 147 2.34 2.56 13.51
CA GLU A 147 0.99 2.92 13.96
C GLU A 147 0.13 1.68 14.25
N GLY A 148 0.20 0.66 13.38
CA GLY A 148 -0.49 -0.62 13.56
C GLY A 148 0.00 -1.37 14.80
N ILE A 149 1.31 -1.42 15.05
CA ILE A 149 1.92 -1.98 16.25
C ILE A 149 1.45 -1.22 17.49
N ALA A 150 1.53 0.12 17.48
CA ALA A 150 1.12 0.96 18.58
C ALA A 150 -0.37 0.79 18.91
N ALA A 151 -1.23 0.73 17.90
CA ALA A 151 -2.67 0.51 18.07
C ALA A 151 -2.96 -0.86 18.68
N ALA A 152 -2.29 -1.93 18.23
CA ALA A 152 -2.44 -3.28 18.76
C ALA A 152 -1.98 -3.38 20.23
N ARG A 153 -0.88 -2.71 20.59
CA ARG A 153 -0.38 -2.63 21.97
C ARG A 153 -1.36 -1.87 22.86
N ARG A 154 -1.90 -0.74 22.39
CA ARG A 154 -2.95 0.01 23.15
C ARG A 154 -4.19 -0.85 23.38
N ALA A 155 -4.67 -1.55 22.35
CA ALA A 155 -5.82 -2.43 22.46
C ALA A 155 -5.61 -3.60 23.44
N ALA A 156 -4.36 -4.07 23.58
CA ALA A 156 -3.95 -5.10 24.54
C ALA A 156 -3.61 -4.53 25.95
N HIS A 157 -3.77 -3.23 26.16
CA HIS A 157 -3.46 -2.54 27.43
C HIS A 157 -2.01 -2.74 27.91
N LEU A 158 -1.07 -2.88 26.97
CA LEU A 158 0.35 -3.04 27.31
C LEU A 158 0.96 -1.74 27.78
N PRO A 159 1.93 -1.79 28.72
CA PRO A 159 2.67 -0.62 29.17
C PRO A 159 3.54 -0.03 28.04
N ALA A 160 4.08 1.15 28.28
CA ALA A 160 5.11 1.72 27.42
C ALA A 160 6.30 0.75 27.30
N MET A 161 6.95 0.76 26.14
CA MET A 161 8.13 -0.08 25.92
C MET A 161 9.27 0.40 26.83
N PRO A 162 10.02 -0.54 27.44
CA PRO A 162 11.13 -0.17 28.33
C PRO A 162 12.26 0.48 27.52
N ASP A 163 12.68 1.65 27.94
CA ASP A 163 13.86 2.36 27.43
C ASP A 163 14.49 3.15 28.58
N ALA A 164 15.72 2.80 28.95
CA ALA A 164 16.48 3.47 30.00
C ALA A 164 17.47 4.50 29.46
N THR A 165 17.38 4.89 28.20
CA THR A 165 18.28 5.84 27.56
C THR A 165 18.14 7.24 28.19
N THR A 166 19.19 7.71 28.81
CA THR A 166 19.27 9.05 29.42
C THR A 166 20.25 9.98 28.71
N GLN A 167 21.11 9.42 27.84
CA GLN A 167 22.10 10.18 27.06
C GLN A 167 22.07 9.63 25.62
N ALA A 168 21.77 10.49 24.67
CA ALA A 168 21.72 10.12 23.25
C ALA A 168 22.16 11.30 22.38
N LEU A 169 22.72 10.99 21.22
CA LEU A 169 22.83 11.94 20.12
C LEU A 169 21.46 12.07 19.45
N ASP A 170 21.20 13.22 18.82
CA ASP A 170 19.96 13.45 18.10
C ASP A 170 19.71 12.35 17.05
N GLY A 171 18.51 11.78 17.06
CA GLY A 171 18.11 10.74 16.15
C GLY A 171 18.64 9.31 16.45
N ALA A 172 19.45 9.13 17.51
CA ALA A 172 20.03 7.82 17.84
C ALA A 172 18.96 6.73 18.11
N ARG A 173 17.78 7.12 18.60
CA ARG A 173 16.64 6.22 18.84
C ARG A 173 15.60 6.23 17.69
N GLY A 174 15.99 6.79 16.52
CA GLY A 174 15.10 6.90 15.36
C GLY A 174 13.97 7.93 15.56
N ALA A 175 12.98 7.86 14.69
CA ALA A 175 11.75 8.63 14.83
C ALA A 175 10.78 7.91 15.77
N ASN A 176 10.09 8.66 16.63
CA ASN A 176 9.06 8.08 17.49
C ASN A 176 7.70 8.18 16.79
N VAL A 177 7.11 7.04 16.45
CA VAL A 177 5.76 6.94 15.91
C VAL A 177 4.86 6.27 16.94
N ASP A 178 4.05 7.05 17.63
CA ASP A 178 3.14 6.57 18.69
C ASP A 178 3.81 5.69 19.77
N GLY A 179 5.07 5.96 20.09
CA GLY A 179 5.86 5.19 21.04
C GLY A 179 6.66 4.03 20.44
N VAL A 180 6.56 3.80 19.13
CA VAL A 180 7.36 2.80 18.40
C VAL A 180 8.54 3.49 17.72
N PRO A 181 9.82 3.12 18.02
CA PRO A 181 10.98 3.64 17.31
C PRO A 181 11.02 3.15 15.86
N VAL A 182 11.26 4.08 14.92
CA VAL A 182 11.39 3.78 13.49
C VAL A 182 12.73 4.31 12.98
N HIS A 183 13.55 3.44 12.42
CA HIS A 183 14.87 3.75 11.91
C HIS A 183 14.89 3.73 10.40
N ALA A 184 15.38 4.79 9.77
CA ALA A 184 15.43 4.92 8.32
C ALA A 184 16.87 4.82 7.79
N VAL A 185 17.16 3.75 7.04
CA VAL A 185 18.44 3.57 6.35
C VAL A 185 18.32 4.05 4.90
N ARG A 186 19.26 4.89 4.46
CA ARG A 186 19.37 5.38 3.08
C ARG A 186 20.74 5.00 2.53
N MET A 187 20.76 3.97 1.65
CA MET A 187 22.03 3.39 1.20
C MET A 187 21.94 2.93 -0.26
N THR A 188 23.06 3.12 -1.01
CA THR A 188 23.19 2.57 -2.36
C THR A 188 23.11 1.04 -2.30
N GLY A 189 22.39 0.43 -3.24
CA GLY A 189 22.14 -1.02 -3.27
C GLY A 189 20.85 -1.45 -2.60
N MET A 190 20.24 -0.59 -1.76
CA MET A 190 18.91 -0.84 -1.20
C MET A 190 17.81 -0.37 -2.17
N VAL A 191 16.68 -1.07 -2.17
CA VAL A 191 15.49 -0.72 -2.96
C VAL A 191 14.35 -0.32 -2.04
N ALA A 192 13.65 -1.29 -1.44
CA ALA A 192 12.58 -1.07 -0.46
C ALA A 192 12.46 -2.30 0.44
N HIS A 193 12.94 -2.18 1.67
CA HIS A 193 12.95 -3.28 2.62
C HIS A 193 12.45 -2.79 3.98
N GLU A 194 11.85 -3.67 4.76
CA GLU A 194 11.41 -3.36 6.11
C GLU A 194 11.63 -4.58 7.02
N GLU A 195 12.10 -4.30 8.22
CA GLU A 195 12.31 -5.28 9.28
C GLU A 195 11.64 -4.78 10.56
N VAL A 196 10.80 -5.62 11.16
CA VAL A 196 10.18 -5.38 12.45
C VAL A 196 10.80 -6.34 13.46
N ILE A 197 11.39 -5.79 14.51
CA ILE A 197 12.08 -6.54 15.56
C ILE A 197 11.22 -6.45 16.82
N PHE A 198 10.79 -7.60 17.32
CA PHE A 198 10.09 -7.73 18.59
C PHE A 198 10.99 -8.38 19.62
N GLY A 199 10.91 -7.94 20.88
CA GLY A 199 11.71 -8.49 21.98
C GLY A 199 10.92 -8.65 23.26
N SER A 200 11.20 -9.74 23.96
CA SER A 200 10.86 -10.01 25.36
C SER A 200 12.00 -10.76 26.04
N GLN A 201 11.91 -10.95 27.34
CA GLN A 201 12.96 -11.65 28.09
C GLN A 201 13.27 -13.03 27.49
N GLY A 202 14.50 -13.22 27.02
CA GLY A 202 15.00 -14.49 26.51
C GLY A 202 14.60 -14.82 25.06
N GLN A 203 13.91 -13.93 24.35
CA GLN A 203 13.49 -14.18 22.97
C GLN A 203 13.36 -12.91 22.13
N THR A 204 13.55 -13.07 20.83
CA THR A 204 13.24 -12.07 19.81
C THR A 204 12.45 -12.71 18.66
N LEU A 205 11.61 -11.93 17.99
CA LEU A 205 10.98 -12.28 16.73
C LEU A 205 11.33 -11.21 15.71
N ILE A 206 11.79 -11.60 14.54
CA ILE A 206 12.07 -10.70 13.44
C ILE A 206 11.15 -11.06 12.28
N ILE A 207 10.43 -10.05 11.78
CA ILE A 207 9.62 -10.16 10.55
C ILE A 207 10.26 -9.24 9.54
N ARG A 208 10.66 -9.77 8.39
CA ARG A 208 11.35 -9.00 7.36
C ARG A 208 10.73 -9.24 6.00
N GLN A 209 10.61 -8.17 5.21
CA GLN A 209 10.29 -8.20 3.80
C GLN A 209 11.36 -7.47 2.98
N ASP A 210 11.61 -7.96 1.78
CA ASP A 210 12.55 -7.39 0.83
C ASP A 210 11.87 -7.27 -0.53
N SER A 211 11.75 -6.04 -1.05
CA SER A 211 11.31 -5.74 -2.41
C SER A 211 12.51 -5.28 -3.23
N TYR A 212 12.91 -6.07 -4.22
CA TYR A 212 14.12 -5.84 -5.01
C TYR A 212 13.86 -5.02 -6.28
N ASP A 213 12.60 -5.02 -6.76
CA ASP A 213 12.17 -4.22 -7.90
C ASP A 213 10.64 -3.98 -7.88
N ARG A 214 10.12 -3.29 -8.91
CA ARG A 214 8.71 -2.96 -9.02
C ARG A 214 7.82 -4.17 -9.32
N MET A 215 8.39 -5.28 -9.79
CA MET A 215 7.62 -6.51 -10.03
C MET A 215 7.03 -7.06 -8.73
N SER A 216 7.57 -6.69 -7.56
CA SER A 216 7.01 -7.04 -6.26
C SER A 216 5.59 -6.52 -6.03
N PHE A 217 5.16 -5.47 -6.74
CA PHE A 217 3.81 -4.91 -6.65
C PHE A 217 2.80 -5.62 -7.57
N ILE A 218 3.26 -6.22 -8.64
CA ILE A 218 2.41 -6.78 -9.70
C ILE A 218 1.45 -7.88 -9.19
N PRO A 219 1.89 -8.86 -8.37
CA PRO A 219 0.98 -9.87 -7.83
C PRO A 219 -0.20 -9.26 -7.06
N GLY A 220 0.04 -8.21 -6.28
CA GLY A 220 -1.01 -7.51 -5.55
C GLY A 220 -1.95 -6.71 -6.45
N VAL A 221 -1.43 -6.07 -7.50
CA VAL A 221 -2.25 -5.38 -8.50
C VAL A 221 -3.18 -6.37 -9.20
N LEU A 222 -2.65 -7.49 -9.69
CA LEU A 222 -3.44 -8.54 -10.34
C LEU A 222 -4.45 -9.18 -9.38
N LEU A 223 -4.09 -9.35 -8.10
CA LEU A 223 -5.04 -9.80 -7.07
C LEU A 223 -6.21 -8.81 -6.96
N GLY A 224 -5.93 -7.51 -6.92
CA GLY A 224 -6.94 -6.45 -6.91
C GLY A 224 -7.83 -6.52 -8.15
N VAL A 225 -7.24 -6.60 -9.35
CA VAL A 225 -7.97 -6.69 -10.62
C VAL A 225 -8.94 -7.88 -10.64
N ARG A 226 -8.48 -9.06 -10.20
CA ARG A 226 -9.29 -10.30 -10.18
C ARG A 226 -10.45 -10.28 -9.21
N ASN A 227 -10.32 -9.52 -8.12
CA ASN A 227 -11.25 -9.60 -6.99
C ASN A 227 -12.07 -8.33 -6.75
N VAL A 228 -11.74 -7.19 -7.33
CA VAL A 228 -12.45 -5.93 -7.08
C VAL A 228 -13.95 -6.03 -7.39
N GLY A 229 -14.32 -6.80 -8.41
CA GLY A 229 -15.72 -7.02 -8.78
C GLY A 229 -16.57 -7.72 -7.70
N THR A 230 -15.93 -8.39 -6.73
CA THR A 230 -16.61 -9.16 -5.67
C THR A 230 -16.58 -8.49 -4.29
N HIS A 231 -15.97 -7.31 -4.16
CA HIS A 231 -15.86 -6.55 -2.91
C HIS A 231 -16.67 -5.24 -3.02
N PRO A 232 -17.94 -5.21 -2.57
CA PRO A 232 -18.83 -4.08 -2.78
C PRO A 232 -18.33 -2.76 -2.19
N GLY A 233 -18.49 -1.66 -2.94
CA GLY A 233 -18.17 -0.32 -2.50
C GLY A 233 -16.67 0.00 -2.53
N LEU A 234 -16.22 0.80 -1.56
CA LEU A 234 -14.82 1.18 -1.39
C LEU A 234 -14.13 0.26 -0.38
N THR A 235 -13.01 -0.31 -0.79
CA THR A 235 -12.07 -1.00 0.10
C THR A 235 -10.76 -0.21 0.16
N VAL A 236 -10.26 0.06 1.36
CA VAL A 236 -8.95 0.69 1.56
C VAL A 236 -8.01 -0.32 2.23
N GLY A 237 -6.95 -0.68 1.53
CA GLY A 237 -5.97 -1.69 1.96
C GLY A 237 -6.10 -3.03 1.23
N LEU A 238 -4.95 -3.55 0.77
CA LEU A 238 -4.89 -4.82 0.04
C LEU A 238 -5.13 -6.05 0.95
N GLU A 239 -4.92 -5.91 2.27
CA GLU A 239 -5.13 -6.96 3.26
C GLU A 239 -6.53 -7.58 3.21
N HIS A 240 -7.54 -6.78 2.90
CA HIS A 240 -8.92 -7.24 2.78
C HIS A 240 -9.13 -8.24 1.63
N TYR A 241 -8.22 -8.24 0.66
CA TYR A 241 -8.23 -9.15 -0.49
C TYR A 241 -7.36 -10.40 -0.27
N LEU A 242 -6.56 -10.42 0.81
CA LEU A 242 -5.72 -11.56 1.17
C LEU A 242 -6.45 -12.57 2.07
N GLY A 243 -7.60 -12.21 2.63
CA GLY A 243 -8.36 -13.09 3.53
C GLY A 243 -7.69 -13.30 4.89
N ILE A 244 -6.94 -12.31 5.38
CA ILE A 244 -6.19 -12.33 6.64
C ILE A 244 -6.59 -11.20 7.59
#